data_51edc8b1f0395ee04402be2ecaab68c3
#
_entry.id   51edc8b1f0395ee04402be2ecaab68c3
#
_cell.length_a   1.000
_cell.length_b   1.000
_cell.length_c   1.000
_cell.angle_alpha   90.00
_cell.angle_beta   90.00
_cell.angle_gamma   90.00
#
_symmetry.space_group_name_H-M   'P 1'
#
loop_
_entity.id
_entity.type
_entity.pdbx_description
1 polymer ?
#
loop_
_entity_poly.entity_id
_entity_poly.type
_entity_poly.pdbx_seq_one_letter_code
_entity_poly.pdbx_strand_id
1 'polypeptide(L)'
;KGSNDAWGSQFDADRIELLQRMADQIWEIDSTIYIVLEHFAENAEEIELADHGMLLWGNSQYNYAEASMGYHSNGKSDFSWGYYGSRGWGKPHLVSYFESHDEERLMYKNLSWGSSAGDYNIKDIHTAISRVKAVGAFFFTIPGPKMIWQFGELGYDNSIDDPCRLCEKPILWAYFEDYERIRLYKTFQALIQLRQQYPVFNSSNTEVDMDLGSSTGMKRIRLSLNNEQVVIIGNFNVVNQSMDPNFYHTGTWYDYFTGDSTFISDLNELINLDPGQFHIYSNFYIDPPEENLLSAQTESSFLPNTIEIKQNYPNPFNPSTFIQIASNGDKQTSLQIFDINGKLVDTLIDQNFISGINTYQWNAFSFPSGIYIARLSSGVTSKSIKMLLVK
;
A
#
# COMPACT_ATOMS: atom_id res chain seq x y z
N LYS A 1 -32.61 5.63 18.40
CA LYS A 1 -33.24 5.27 17.11
C LYS A 1 -34.47 6.11 16.91
N GLY A 2 -34.44 7.11 16.04
CA GLY A 2 -35.60 7.89 15.66
C GLY A 2 -36.23 7.41 14.35
N SER A 3 -35.50 6.65 13.51
CA SER A 3 -36.01 6.17 12.22
C SER A 3 -36.86 4.91 12.34
N ASN A 4 -37.77 4.76 11.39
CA ASN A 4 -38.65 3.60 11.29
C ASN A 4 -38.01 2.37 10.63
N ASP A 5 -36.76 2.48 10.14
CA ASP A 5 -36.04 1.33 9.57
C ASP A 5 -35.29 0.54 10.65
N ALA A 6 -35.08 -0.76 10.39
CA ALA A 6 -34.49 -1.69 11.34
C ALA A 6 -33.01 -1.34 11.67
N TRP A 7 -32.31 -0.64 10.77
CA TRP A 7 -30.89 -0.29 10.89
C TRP A 7 -30.67 1.14 11.38
N GLY A 8 -31.73 1.97 11.36
CA GLY A 8 -31.61 3.39 11.74
C GLY A 8 -30.85 4.23 10.72
N SER A 9 -30.84 3.84 9.45
CA SER A 9 -30.11 4.51 8.38
C SER A 9 -30.84 5.68 7.73
N GLN A 10 -32.15 5.82 7.93
CA GLN A 10 -32.94 6.94 7.43
C GLN A 10 -32.59 8.24 8.14
N PHE A 11 -32.80 9.36 7.47
CA PHE A 11 -32.59 10.70 8.01
C PHE A 11 -33.34 10.91 9.32
N ASP A 12 -32.63 11.44 10.35
CA ASP A 12 -33.16 11.63 11.69
C ASP A 12 -32.63 12.94 12.32
N ALA A 13 -33.49 13.95 12.33
CA ALA A 13 -33.14 15.28 12.85
C ALA A 13 -32.82 15.26 14.37
N ASP A 14 -33.47 14.42 15.15
CA ASP A 14 -33.22 14.35 16.60
C ASP A 14 -31.81 13.74 16.89
N ARG A 15 -31.40 12.80 16.04
CA ARG A 15 -30.05 12.20 16.10
C ARG A 15 -29.00 13.24 15.74
N ILE A 16 -29.23 14.03 14.69
CA ILE A 16 -28.32 15.15 14.29
C ILE A 16 -28.16 16.10 15.47
N GLU A 17 -29.25 16.61 16.06
CA GLU A 17 -29.22 17.55 17.17
C GLU A 17 -28.44 16.95 18.37
N LEU A 18 -28.65 15.67 18.68
CA LEU A 18 -27.94 14.99 19.75
C LEU A 18 -26.44 14.96 19.50
N LEU A 19 -26.01 14.54 18.28
CA LEU A 19 -24.60 14.41 17.93
C LEU A 19 -23.90 15.77 17.89
N GLN A 20 -24.55 16.79 17.33
CA GLN A 20 -24.04 18.17 17.31
C GLN A 20 -23.84 18.70 18.73
N ARG A 21 -24.83 18.54 19.61
CA ARG A 21 -24.71 18.95 21.03
C ARG A 21 -23.57 18.22 21.74
N MET A 22 -23.39 16.92 21.48
CA MET A 22 -22.26 16.16 22.07
C MET A 22 -20.92 16.70 21.56
N ALA A 23 -20.82 16.99 20.26
CA ALA A 23 -19.61 17.55 19.66
C ALA A 23 -19.30 18.94 20.23
N ASP A 24 -20.29 19.82 20.33
CA ASP A 24 -20.13 21.17 20.89
C ASP A 24 -19.60 21.13 22.34
N GLN A 25 -20.16 20.25 23.17
CA GLN A 25 -19.69 20.07 24.55
C GLN A 25 -18.24 19.59 24.66
N ILE A 26 -17.80 18.74 23.75
CA ILE A 26 -16.40 18.30 23.67
C ILE A 26 -15.51 19.45 23.24
N TRP A 27 -15.90 20.22 22.22
CA TRP A 27 -15.14 21.36 21.70
C TRP A 27 -15.11 22.57 22.61
N GLU A 28 -16.09 22.71 23.52
CA GLU A 28 -16.02 23.67 24.65
C GLU A 28 -14.84 23.37 25.58
N ILE A 29 -14.48 22.09 25.73
CA ILE A 29 -13.35 21.67 26.58
C ILE A 29 -12.04 21.75 25.82
N ASP A 30 -12.01 21.22 24.57
CA ASP A 30 -10.84 21.24 23.70
C ASP A 30 -11.27 21.29 22.22
N SER A 31 -11.15 22.45 21.63
CA SER A 31 -11.52 22.70 20.22
C SER A 31 -10.59 22.06 19.19
N THR A 32 -9.49 21.44 19.62
CA THR A 32 -8.51 20.79 18.72
C THR A 32 -8.81 19.31 18.49
N ILE A 33 -9.74 18.73 19.24
CA ILE A 33 -10.10 17.31 19.12
C ILE A 33 -10.86 17.06 17.81
N TYR A 34 -10.41 16.04 17.08
CA TYR A 34 -11.17 15.50 15.95
C TYR A 34 -12.23 14.52 16.46
N ILE A 35 -13.47 14.73 16.05
CA ILE A 35 -14.59 13.82 16.29
C ILE A 35 -14.87 13.08 15.00
N VAL A 36 -14.74 11.74 15.03
CA VAL A 36 -14.99 10.88 13.87
C VAL A 36 -16.16 9.97 14.19
N LEU A 37 -17.19 10.01 13.35
CA LEU A 37 -18.42 9.23 13.54
C LEU A 37 -18.41 7.98 12.65
N GLU A 38 -18.70 6.83 13.25
CA GLU A 38 -19.13 5.64 12.54
C GLU A 38 -20.66 5.68 12.43
N HIS A 39 -21.14 6.30 11.36
CA HIS A 39 -22.54 6.73 11.29
C HIS A 39 -23.37 5.96 10.25
N PHE A 40 -22.94 5.94 9.00
CA PHE A 40 -23.55 5.22 7.88
C PHE A 40 -25.06 5.42 7.73
N ALA A 41 -25.53 6.67 7.90
CA ALA A 41 -26.90 7.05 7.67
C ALA A 41 -27.11 7.58 6.22
N GLU A 42 -28.28 8.17 5.96
CA GLU A 42 -28.53 8.85 4.69
C GLU A 42 -27.52 9.99 4.47
N ASN A 43 -27.07 10.13 3.23
CA ASN A 43 -26.07 11.14 2.86
C ASN A 43 -26.46 12.57 3.27
N ALA A 44 -27.76 12.89 3.23
CA ALA A 44 -28.24 14.20 3.66
C ALA A 44 -27.96 14.48 5.15
N GLU A 45 -28.08 13.47 6.01
CA GLU A 45 -27.74 13.58 7.43
C GLU A 45 -26.22 13.68 7.64
N GLU A 46 -25.45 12.89 6.89
CA GLU A 46 -23.99 12.94 6.96
C GLU A 46 -23.44 14.30 6.52
N ILE A 47 -24.07 14.96 5.53
CA ILE A 47 -23.72 16.35 5.12
C ILE A 47 -23.89 17.31 6.29
N GLU A 48 -25.01 17.28 7.02
CA GLU A 48 -25.25 18.19 8.15
C GLU A 48 -24.24 17.99 9.27
N LEU A 49 -23.87 16.75 9.56
CA LEU A 49 -22.85 16.43 10.57
C LEU A 49 -21.44 16.85 10.13
N ALA A 50 -21.12 16.67 8.84
CA ALA A 50 -19.85 17.11 8.25
C ALA A 50 -19.75 18.64 8.22
N ASP A 51 -20.83 19.33 7.87
CA ASP A 51 -20.89 20.80 7.84
C ASP A 51 -20.77 21.39 9.25
N HIS A 52 -21.25 20.70 10.26
CA HIS A 52 -21.07 21.08 11.67
C HIS A 52 -19.60 20.98 12.13
N GLY A 53 -18.79 20.12 11.52
CA GLY A 53 -17.36 20.00 11.79
C GLY A 53 -16.86 18.60 12.13
N MET A 54 -17.76 17.64 12.25
CA MET A 54 -17.39 16.24 12.52
C MET A 54 -16.86 15.55 11.26
N LEU A 55 -15.96 14.59 11.45
CA LEU A 55 -15.50 13.67 10.42
C LEU A 55 -16.38 12.42 10.43
N LEU A 56 -16.58 11.82 9.27
CA LEU A 56 -17.37 10.58 9.15
C LEU A 56 -16.58 9.51 8.39
N TRP A 57 -16.71 8.26 8.83
CA TRP A 57 -16.12 7.13 8.12
C TRP A 57 -16.79 6.92 6.75
N GLY A 58 -15.94 6.80 5.72
CA GLY A 58 -16.34 6.56 4.34
C GLY A 58 -15.94 5.16 3.86
N ASN A 59 -16.76 4.15 4.16
CA ASN A 59 -16.51 2.79 3.70
C ASN A 59 -16.56 2.70 2.18
N SER A 60 -15.44 2.34 1.56
CA SER A 60 -15.29 2.12 0.12
C SER A 60 -14.69 0.73 -0.17
N GLN A 61 -14.63 -0.14 0.85
CA GLN A 61 -13.99 -1.46 0.76
C GLN A 61 -14.53 -2.29 -0.39
N TYR A 62 -15.86 -2.41 -0.52
CA TYR A 62 -16.47 -3.23 -1.56
C TYR A 62 -15.98 -2.84 -2.95
N ASN A 63 -16.04 -1.55 -3.28
CA ASN A 63 -15.71 -1.06 -4.62
C ASN A 63 -14.20 -1.19 -4.92
N TYR A 64 -13.34 -0.89 -3.96
CA TYR A 64 -11.90 -1.10 -4.11
C TYR A 64 -11.54 -2.58 -4.22
N ALA A 65 -12.21 -3.45 -3.46
CA ALA A 65 -11.99 -4.89 -3.54
C ALA A 65 -12.43 -5.46 -4.90
N GLU A 66 -13.62 -5.09 -5.41
CA GLU A 66 -14.08 -5.51 -6.73
C GLU A 66 -13.12 -5.00 -7.83
N ALA A 67 -12.65 -3.74 -7.74
CA ALA A 67 -11.63 -3.22 -8.64
C ALA A 67 -10.33 -4.02 -8.56
N SER A 68 -9.82 -4.26 -7.34
CA SER A 68 -8.59 -5.00 -7.12
C SER A 68 -8.67 -6.43 -7.66
N MET A 69 -9.80 -7.11 -7.44
CA MET A 69 -10.05 -8.46 -7.95
C MET A 69 -10.33 -8.55 -9.46
N GLY A 70 -10.54 -7.43 -10.16
CA GLY A 70 -10.79 -7.40 -11.60
C GLY A 70 -12.27 -7.57 -11.99
N TYR A 71 -13.22 -7.20 -11.13
CA TYR A 71 -14.66 -7.28 -11.38
C TYR A 71 -15.28 -5.90 -11.55
N HIS A 72 -15.79 -5.60 -12.77
CA HIS A 72 -16.22 -4.24 -13.14
C HIS A 72 -17.68 -4.12 -13.56
N SER A 73 -18.39 -5.25 -13.72
CA SER A 73 -19.78 -5.26 -14.19
C SER A 73 -20.70 -4.46 -13.25
N ASN A 74 -21.68 -3.74 -13.83
CA ASN A 74 -22.72 -3.01 -13.09
C ASN A 74 -22.17 -1.97 -12.08
N GLY A 75 -21.02 -1.34 -12.39
CA GLY A 75 -20.44 -0.30 -11.54
C GLY A 75 -19.85 -0.80 -10.21
N LYS A 76 -19.68 -2.10 -10.01
CA LYS A 76 -19.17 -2.67 -8.74
C LYS A 76 -17.83 -2.07 -8.31
N SER A 77 -16.97 -1.75 -9.26
CA SER A 77 -15.64 -1.21 -9.02
C SER A 77 -15.59 0.31 -9.04
N ASP A 78 -16.72 0.99 -8.99
CA ASP A 78 -16.79 2.45 -8.92
C ASP A 78 -16.62 2.90 -7.47
N PHE A 79 -15.43 3.35 -7.12
CA PHE A 79 -15.11 3.86 -5.79
C PHE A 79 -15.18 5.40 -5.69
N SER A 80 -15.85 6.07 -6.62
CA SER A 80 -16.05 7.53 -6.58
C SER A 80 -16.75 8.01 -5.31
N TRP A 81 -17.60 7.15 -4.71
CA TRP A 81 -18.29 7.43 -3.44
C TRP A 81 -17.35 7.59 -2.24
N GLY A 82 -16.09 7.20 -2.37
CA GLY A 82 -15.00 7.46 -1.41
C GLY A 82 -14.45 8.89 -1.45
N TYR A 83 -15.00 9.76 -2.30
CA TYR A 83 -14.68 11.18 -2.38
C TYR A 83 -15.84 12.04 -1.89
N TYR A 84 -15.58 12.94 -0.95
CA TYR A 84 -16.60 13.81 -0.36
C TYR A 84 -17.34 14.66 -1.40
N GLY A 85 -16.63 15.14 -2.45
CA GLY A 85 -17.22 15.91 -3.53
C GLY A 85 -18.24 15.13 -4.35
N SER A 86 -18.03 13.82 -4.59
CA SER A 86 -18.99 12.94 -5.25
C SER A 86 -20.25 12.72 -4.42
N ARG A 87 -20.16 12.89 -3.10
CA ARG A 87 -21.32 12.85 -2.18
C ARG A 87 -22.05 14.21 -2.09
N GLY A 88 -21.53 15.27 -2.74
CA GLY A 88 -22.07 16.62 -2.67
C GLY A 88 -21.69 17.36 -1.37
N TRP A 89 -20.69 16.92 -0.64
CA TRP A 89 -20.24 17.57 0.60
C TRP A 89 -19.38 18.79 0.28
N GLY A 90 -19.59 19.88 1.01
CA GLY A 90 -18.82 21.13 0.88
C GLY A 90 -17.46 21.09 1.58
N LYS A 91 -17.22 20.10 2.48
CA LYS A 91 -16.01 20.02 3.28
C LYS A 91 -15.36 18.63 3.16
N PRO A 92 -14.01 18.53 3.25
CA PRO A 92 -13.28 17.27 3.14
C PRO A 92 -13.35 16.43 4.43
N HIS A 93 -14.54 16.22 4.97
CA HIS A 93 -14.76 15.56 6.25
C HIS A 93 -15.07 14.05 6.13
N LEU A 94 -15.00 13.48 4.93
CA LEU A 94 -15.13 12.05 4.68
C LEU A 94 -13.77 11.36 4.86
N VAL A 95 -13.61 10.55 5.92
CA VAL A 95 -12.44 9.70 6.13
C VAL A 95 -12.62 8.41 5.36
N SER A 96 -12.14 8.39 4.13
CA SER A 96 -12.27 7.25 3.24
C SER A 96 -11.32 6.12 3.61
N TYR A 97 -11.76 4.85 3.45
CA TYR A 97 -10.94 3.66 3.65
C TYR A 97 -11.37 2.50 2.73
N PHE A 98 -10.45 1.60 2.47
CA PHE A 98 -10.69 0.38 1.70
C PHE A 98 -10.48 -0.91 2.53
N GLU A 99 -10.09 -0.79 3.79
CA GLU A 99 -9.98 -1.86 4.80
C GLU A 99 -10.27 -1.29 6.17
N SER A 100 -10.90 -2.07 7.04
CA SER A 100 -11.12 -1.72 8.45
C SER A 100 -11.17 -2.98 9.33
N HIS A 101 -11.61 -2.81 10.58
CA HIS A 101 -11.84 -3.92 11.50
C HIS A 101 -13.05 -4.79 11.11
N ASP A 102 -13.94 -4.28 10.25
CA ASP A 102 -15.21 -4.94 9.89
C ASP A 102 -15.22 -5.56 8.48
N GLU A 103 -14.30 -5.14 7.59
CA GLU A 103 -14.25 -5.62 6.23
C GLU A 103 -13.10 -6.59 5.98
N GLU A 104 -13.29 -7.48 5.00
CA GLU A 104 -12.27 -8.41 4.56
C GLU A 104 -11.11 -7.69 3.86
N ARG A 105 -9.89 -8.19 4.05
CA ARG A 105 -8.65 -7.64 3.50
C ARG A 105 -8.59 -7.74 1.98
N LEU A 106 -8.08 -6.69 1.32
CA LEU A 106 -7.91 -6.68 -0.13
C LEU A 106 -7.03 -7.84 -0.60
N MET A 107 -5.89 -8.06 0.07
CA MET A 107 -4.99 -9.16 -0.29
C MET A 107 -5.66 -10.51 -0.15
N TYR A 108 -6.38 -10.76 0.95
CA TYR A 108 -7.12 -12.00 1.12
C TYR A 108 -8.14 -12.21 0.00
N LYS A 109 -8.88 -11.15 -0.37
CA LYS A 109 -9.87 -11.21 -1.46
C LYS A 109 -9.21 -11.45 -2.82
N ASN A 110 -8.07 -10.79 -3.11
CA ASN A 110 -7.31 -11.01 -4.33
C ASN A 110 -6.84 -12.47 -4.46
N LEU A 111 -6.23 -13.01 -3.41
CA LEU A 111 -5.71 -14.39 -3.40
C LEU A 111 -6.83 -15.44 -3.47
N SER A 112 -7.99 -15.17 -2.85
CA SER A 112 -9.11 -16.12 -2.80
C SER A 112 -9.97 -16.07 -4.05
N TRP A 113 -10.30 -14.87 -4.54
CA TRP A 113 -11.33 -14.66 -5.58
C TRP A 113 -10.87 -13.80 -6.75
N GLY A 114 -9.61 -13.42 -6.83
CA GLY A 114 -9.07 -12.64 -7.93
C GLY A 114 -9.33 -13.28 -9.29
N SER A 115 -9.64 -12.46 -10.29
CA SER A 115 -9.87 -12.86 -11.68
C SER A 115 -8.55 -13.18 -12.40
N SER A 116 -8.62 -13.82 -13.55
CA SER A 116 -7.45 -14.15 -14.39
C SER A 116 -7.79 -14.17 -15.88
N ALA A 117 -6.78 -13.92 -16.70
CA ALA A 117 -6.86 -14.13 -18.16
C ALA A 117 -5.45 -14.45 -18.70
N GLY A 118 -5.34 -15.53 -19.50
CA GLY A 118 -4.04 -16.02 -19.97
C GLY A 118 -3.10 -16.31 -18.79
N ASP A 119 -1.91 -15.76 -18.86
CA ASP A 119 -0.89 -15.91 -17.81
C ASP A 119 -1.06 -14.91 -16.64
N TYR A 120 -1.91 -13.89 -16.78
CA TYR A 120 -2.18 -12.93 -15.73
C TYR A 120 -3.19 -13.49 -14.73
N ASN A 121 -2.78 -13.66 -13.49
CA ASN A 121 -3.61 -14.26 -12.44
C ASN A 121 -3.50 -13.45 -11.14
N ILE A 122 -4.60 -12.82 -10.73
CA ILE A 122 -4.64 -11.99 -9.50
C ILE A 122 -4.48 -12.83 -8.23
N LYS A 123 -4.69 -14.15 -8.29
CA LYS A 123 -4.43 -15.06 -7.16
C LYS A 123 -2.94 -15.36 -6.95
N ASP A 124 -2.08 -14.98 -7.87
CA ASP A 124 -0.65 -14.98 -7.64
C ASP A 124 -0.26 -13.84 -6.69
N ILE A 125 0.63 -14.12 -5.72
CA ILE A 125 0.99 -13.15 -4.67
C ILE A 125 1.61 -11.87 -5.22
N HIS A 126 2.47 -11.97 -6.24
CA HIS A 126 3.14 -10.80 -6.84
C HIS A 126 2.13 -9.93 -7.59
N THR A 127 1.23 -10.59 -8.33
CA THR A 127 0.13 -9.91 -9.04
C THR A 127 -0.82 -9.26 -8.05
N ALA A 128 -1.19 -9.95 -6.97
CA ALA A 128 -2.06 -9.42 -5.92
C ALA A 128 -1.48 -8.17 -5.27
N ILE A 129 -0.18 -8.18 -4.93
CA ILE A 129 0.53 -7.01 -4.38
C ILE A 129 0.53 -5.86 -5.39
N SER A 130 0.80 -6.12 -6.68
CA SER A 130 0.76 -5.09 -7.73
C SER A 130 -0.63 -4.46 -7.86
N ARG A 131 -1.70 -5.24 -7.68
CA ARG A 131 -3.08 -4.74 -7.64
C ARG A 131 -3.33 -3.81 -6.46
N VAL A 132 -2.79 -4.12 -5.29
CA VAL A 132 -2.89 -3.24 -4.11
C VAL A 132 -2.11 -1.94 -4.30
N LYS A 133 -0.95 -1.97 -5.00
CA LYS A 133 -0.23 -0.74 -5.41
C LYS A 133 -1.10 0.14 -6.31
N ALA A 134 -1.78 -0.44 -7.30
CA ALA A 134 -2.71 0.28 -8.17
C ALA A 134 -3.89 0.88 -7.38
N VAL A 135 -4.48 0.12 -6.45
CA VAL A 135 -5.49 0.65 -5.50
C VAL A 135 -4.94 1.84 -4.73
N GLY A 136 -3.72 1.73 -4.18
CA GLY A 136 -3.05 2.80 -3.45
C GLY A 136 -2.91 4.08 -4.30
N ALA A 137 -2.51 3.95 -5.58
CA ALA A 137 -2.36 5.09 -6.48
C ALA A 137 -3.66 5.89 -6.62
N PHE A 138 -4.79 5.22 -6.78
CA PHE A 138 -6.09 5.87 -6.88
C PHE A 138 -6.64 6.32 -5.53
N PHE A 139 -6.37 5.60 -4.46
CA PHE A 139 -6.85 5.94 -3.12
C PHE A 139 -6.18 7.19 -2.56
N PHE A 140 -4.84 7.26 -2.64
CA PHE A 140 -4.10 8.38 -2.07
C PHE A 140 -4.13 9.65 -2.93
N THR A 141 -4.43 9.57 -4.21
CA THR A 141 -4.52 10.76 -5.08
C THR A 141 -5.86 11.48 -4.98
N ILE A 142 -6.91 10.85 -4.49
CA ILE A 142 -8.20 11.51 -4.22
C ILE A 142 -8.08 12.41 -2.98
N PRO A 143 -8.45 13.72 -3.03
CA PRO A 143 -8.43 14.60 -1.86
C PRO A 143 -9.31 14.13 -0.70
N GLY A 144 -9.00 14.60 0.51
CA GLY A 144 -9.71 14.28 1.75
C GLY A 144 -8.97 13.28 2.65
N PRO A 145 -9.34 13.18 3.93
CA PRO A 145 -8.72 12.29 4.91
C PRO A 145 -8.78 10.82 4.49
N LYS A 146 -7.78 10.05 4.90
CA LYS A 146 -7.66 8.62 4.57
C LYS A 146 -7.30 7.83 5.82
N MET A 147 -7.86 6.62 5.94
CA MET A 147 -7.47 5.67 6.96
C MET A 147 -6.85 4.43 6.28
N ILE A 148 -5.70 4.00 6.78
CA ILE A 148 -5.06 2.72 6.44
C ILE A 148 -5.26 1.81 7.64
N TRP A 149 -5.80 0.62 7.41
CA TRP A 149 -5.96 -0.36 8.47
C TRP A 149 -4.67 -1.16 8.67
N GLN A 150 -4.51 -1.70 9.87
CA GLN A 150 -3.35 -2.46 10.35
C GLN A 150 -2.77 -3.41 9.29
N PHE A 151 -1.47 -3.23 8.97
CA PHE A 151 -0.70 -4.00 7.97
C PHE A 151 -1.24 -3.95 6.52
N GLY A 152 -2.26 -3.13 6.21
CA GLY A 152 -2.74 -2.93 4.84
C GLY A 152 -1.64 -2.43 3.91
N GLU A 153 -0.73 -1.60 4.44
CA GLU A 153 0.46 -1.09 3.76
C GLU A 153 1.50 -2.17 3.42
N LEU A 154 1.37 -3.35 4.02
CA LEU A 154 2.19 -4.54 3.74
C LEU A 154 1.40 -5.65 3.05
N GLY A 155 0.15 -5.35 2.65
CA GLY A 155 -0.71 -6.32 2.00
C GLY A 155 -1.10 -7.47 2.92
N TYR A 156 -1.74 -7.13 4.06
CA TYR A 156 -2.20 -8.11 5.04
C TYR A 156 -3.22 -9.08 4.44
N ASP A 157 -2.93 -10.38 4.45
CA ASP A 157 -3.71 -11.42 3.79
C ASP A 157 -4.37 -12.43 4.74
N ASN A 158 -4.31 -12.17 6.06
CA ASN A 158 -5.05 -12.96 7.03
C ASN A 158 -6.53 -12.55 7.02
N SER A 159 -7.44 -13.52 6.85
CA SER A 159 -8.88 -13.25 6.81
C SER A 159 -9.38 -12.57 8.09
N ILE A 160 -10.39 -11.73 7.94
CA ILE A 160 -11.10 -11.14 9.08
C ILE A 160 -11.78 -12.21 9.93
N ASP A 161 -12.13 -13.37 9.35
CA ASP A 161 -12.80 -14.46 10.04
C ASP A 161 -11.81 -15.46 10.67
N ASP A 162 -10.49 -15.27 10.54
CA ASP A 162 -9.46 -16.14 11.11
C ASP A 162 -8.71 -15.45 12.28
N PRO A 163 -8.68 -16.05 13.48
CA PRO A 163 -9.34 -17.28 13.93
C PRO A 163 -10.85 -17.10 14.20
N CYS A 164 -11.32 -15.89 14.33
CA CYS A 164 -12.73 -15.49 14.37
C CYS A 164 -12.85 -13.99 14.09
N ARG A 165 -14.05 -13.51 13.67
CA ARG A 165 -14.28 -12.11 13.29
C ARG A 165 -13.93 -11.10 14.38
N LEU A 166 -14.22 -11.41 15.63
CA LEU A 166 -13.98 -10.54 16.80
C LEU A 166 -12.69 -10.88 17.55
N CYS A 167 -11.91 -11.85 17.08
CA CYS A 167 -10.65 -12.24 17.71
C CYS A 167 -9.52 -11.26 17.35
N GLU A 168 -8.51 -11.22 18.21
CA GLU A 168 -7.24 -10.56 17.89
C GLU A 168 -6.62 -11.16 16.63
N LYS A 169 -6.14 -10.27 15.75
CA LYS A 169 -5.47 -10.68 14.52
C LYS A 169 -3.97 -10.80 14.73
N PRO A 170 -3.31 -11.79 14.09
CA PRO A 170 -1.88 -11.98 14.26
C PRO A 170 -1.09 -10.74 13.82
N ILE A 171 -0.05 -10.41 14.58
CA ILE A 171 0.90 -9.36 14.28
C ILE A 171 2.02 -9.99 13.44
N LEU A 172 2.07 -9.67 12.14
CA LEU A 172 2.93 -10.33 11.17
C LEU A 172 4.12 -9.45 10.77
N TRP A 173 5.01 -9.12 11.73
CA TRP A 173 6.22 -8.34 11.45
C TRP A 173 7.16 -9.00 10.44
N ALA A 174 7.06 -10.31 10.22
CA ALA A 174 7.80 -11.00 9.17
C ALA A 174 7.48 -10.49 7.75
N TYR A 175 6.37 -9.80 7.55
CA TYR A 175 6.06 -9.12 6.28
C TYR A 175 7.09 -8.04 5.91
N PHE A 176 7.75 -7.45 6.88
CA PHE A 176 8.87 -6.53 6.65
C PHE A 176 10.14 -7.22 6.14
N GLU A 177 10.19 -8.55 6.13
CA GLU A 177 11.28 -9.33 5.55
C GLU A 177 11.00 -9.73 4.10
N ASP A 178 9.74 -9.62 3.66
CA ASP A 178 9.30 -9.92 2.29
C ASP A 178 9.55 -8.70 1.38
N TYR A 179 10.35 -8.91 0.33
CA TYR A 179 10.76 -7.87 -0.59
C TYR A 179 9.59 -7.17 -1.30
N GLU A 180 8.59 -7.92 -1.79
CA GLU A 180 7.45 -7.37 -2.51
C GLU A 180 6.52 -6.56 -1.59
N ARG A 181 6.37 -7.01 -0.35
CA ARG A 181 5.58 -6.30 0.67
C ARG A 181 6.26 -5.00 1.10
N ILE A 182 7.59 -4.98 1.23
CA ILE A 182 8.35 -3.75 1.46
C ILE A 182 8.17 -2.76 0.31
N ARG A 183 8.11 -3.24 -0.94
CA ARG A 183 7.86 -2.37 -2.09
C ARG A 183 6.44 -1.79 -2.09
N LEU A 184 5.44 -2.56 -1.65
CA LEU A 184 4.10 -2.04 -1.43
C LEU A 184 4.11 -0.94 -0.37
N TYR A 185 4.76 -1.18 0.78
CA TYR A 185 4.94 -0.18 1.83
C TYR A 185 5.59 1.10 1.30
N LYS A 186 6.70 0.98 0.56
CA LYS A 186 7.39 2.12 -0.05
C LYS A 186 6.53 2.83 -1.11
N THR A 187 5.70 2.10 -1.86
CA THR A 187 4.75 2.71 -2.79
C THR A 187 3.72 3.56 -2.03
N PHE A 188 3.16 3.06 -0.93
CA PHE A 188 2.25 3.82 -0.08
C PHE A 188 2.95 5.04 0.54
N GLN A 189 4.19 4.87 1.03
CA GLN A 189 4.99 5.98 1.54
C GLN A 189 5.19 7.08 0.49
N ALA A 190 5.53 6.72 -0.75
CA ALA A 190 5.71 7.67 -1.85
C ALA A 190 4.40 8.42 -2.16
N LEU A 191 3.28 7.71 -2.22
CA LEU A 191 1.96 8.31 -2.45
C LEU A 191 1.49 9.23 -1.31
N ILE A 192 1.81 8.88 -0.07
CA ILE A 192 1.54 9.74 1.09
C ILE A 192 2.42 11.00 1.04
N GLN A 193 3.67 10.88 0.65
CA GLN A 193 4.56 12.03 0.46
C GLN A 193 4.05 12.98 -0.63
N LEU A 194 3.54 12.48 -1.76
CA LEU A 194 2.89 13.31 -2.77
C LEU A 194 1.80 14.20 -2.15
N ARG A 195 0.91 13.60 -1.37
CA ARG A 195 -0.18 14.33 -0.70
C ARG A 195 0.31 15.40 0.26
N GLN A 196 1.43 15.14 0.96
CA GLN A 196 1.98 16.06 1.95
C GLN A 196 2.73 17.23 1.29
N GLN A 197 3.37 16.98 0.15
CA GLN A 197 4.25 17.94 -0.52
C GLN A 197 3.52 18.80 -1.55
N TYR A 198 2.51 18.24 -2.23
CA TYR A 198 1.84 18.92 -3.36
C TYR A 198 0.36 19.15 -3.06
N PRO A 199 -0.07 20.41 -2.89
CA PRO A 199 -1.45 20.75 -2.54
C PRO A 199 -2.50 20.23 -3.53
N VAL A 200 -2.17 20.04 -4.80
CA VAL A 200 -3.08 19.49 -5.82
C VAL A 200 -3.67 18.14 -5.42
N PHE A 201 -3.00 17.35 -4.57
CA PHE A 201 -3.50 16.05 -4.09
C PHE A 201 -4.32 16.15 -2.80
N ASN A 202 -4.36 17.29 -2.12
CA ASN A 202 -4.94 17.38 -0.77
C ASN A 202 -5.78 18.62 -0.50
N SER A 203 -5.68 19.66 -1.32
CA SER A 203 -6.46 20.91 -1.13
C SER A 203 -7.95 20.66 -1.37
N SER A 204 -8.80 21.29 -0.55
CA SER A 204 -10.24 21.36 -0.78
C SER A 204 -10.62 22.19 -2.02
N ASN A 205 -9.68 22.99 -2.54
CA ASN A 205 -9.86 23.78 -3.75
C ASN A 205 -9.42 23.05 -5.03
N THR A 206 -8.93 21.82 -4.92
CA THR A 206 -8.57 21.01 -6.08
C THR A 206 -9.83 20.62 -6.85
N GLU A 207 -9.86 20.95 -8.13
CA GLU A 207 -10.87 20.43 -9.05
C GLU A 207 -10.58 18.95 -9.32
N VAL A 208 -11.60 18.12 -9.18
CA VAL A 208 -11.49 16.66 -9.31
C VAL A 208 -12.49 16.17 -10.33
N ASP A 209 -11.99 15.55 -11.40
CA ASP A 209 -12.78 14.86 -12.41
C ASP A 209 -12.42 13.37 -12.40
N MET A 210 -13.42 12.49 -12.29
CA MET A 210 -13.22 11.05 -12.13
C MET A 210 -14.07 10.25 -13.12
N ASP A 211 -13.42 9.31 -13.82
CA ASP A 211 -14.04 8.26 -14.60
C ASP A 211 -13.65 6.89 -14.01
N LEU A 212 -14.44 6.43 -13.05
CA LEU A 212 -14.15 5.23 -12.24
C LEU A 212 -15.17 4.10 -12.45
N GLY A 213 -16.29 4.39 -13.11
CA GLY A 213 -17.40 3.45 -13.29
C GLY A 213 -17.33 2.57 -14.53
N SER A 214 -16.27 2.67 -15.34
CA SER A 214 -16.15 1.93 -16.60
C SER A 214 -16.23 0.41 -16.39
N SER A 215 -17.08 -0.24 -17.18
CA SER A 215 -17.19 -1.71 -17.21
C SER A 215 -15.97 -2.40 -17.84
N THR A 216 -15.09 -1.64 -18.51
CA THR A 216 -13.82 -2.15 -19.03
C THR A 216 -12.74 -2.28 -17.96
N GLY A 217 -12.96 -1.72 -16.77
CA GLY A 217 -11.96 -1.68 -15.71
C GLY A 217 -10.92 -0.59 -15.86
N MET A 218 -10.98 0.21 -16.92
CA MET A 218 -10.14 1.39 -17.07
C MET A 218 -10.63 2.50 -16.17
N LYS A 219 -9.70 3.17 -15.49
CA LYS A 219 -10.01 4.22 -14.52
C LYS A 219 -9.13 5.43 -14.72
N ARG A 220 -9.71 6.61 -14.52
CA ARG A 220 -9.01 7.89 -14.63
C ARG A 220 -9.45 8.84 -13.53
N ILE A 221 -8.47 9.58 -12.98
CA ILE A 221 -8.68 10.74 -12.13
C ILE A 221 -7.89 11.89 -12.73
N ARG A 222 -8.51 13.06 -12.82
CA ARG A 222 -7.85 14.30 -13.21
C ARG A 222 -7.98 15.30 -12.07
N LEU A 223 -6.86 15.92 -11.72
CA LEU A 223 -6.77 16.91 -10.65
C LEU A 223 -6.24 18.21 -11.23
N SER A 224 -6.83 19.34 -10.83
CA SER A 224 -6.34 20.67 -11.22
C SER A 224 -6.41 21.62 -10.03
N LEU A 225 -5.28 22.28 -9.74
CA LEU A 225 -5.20 23.33 -8.74
C LEU A 225 -4.28 24.44 -9.28
N ASN A 226 -4.83 25.62 -9.55
CA ASN A 226 -4.10 26.71 -10.20
C ASN A 226 -3.53 26.26 -11.56
N ASN A 227 -2.19 26.20 -11.67
CA ASN A 227 -1.49 25.74 -12.87
C ASN A 227 -0.95 24.29 -12.74
N GLU A 228 -1.15 23.66 -11.60
CA GLU A 228 -0.76 22.27 -11.37
C GLU A 228 -1.86 21.34 -11.84
N GLN A 229 -1.51 20.42 -12.74
CA GLN A 229 -2.43 19.45 -13.31
C GLN A 229 -1.85 18.06 -13.23
N VAL A 230 -2.69 17.11 -12.81
CA VAL A 230 -2.31 15.72 -12.65
C VAL A 230 -3.36 14.83 -13.33
N VAL A 231 -2.89 13.77 -13.99
CA VAL A 231 -3.72 12.73 -14.59
C VAL A 231 -3.28 11.37 -14.08
N ILE A 232 -4.17 10.68 -13.41
CA ILE A 232 -3.97 9.31 -12.93
C ILE A 232 -4.78 8.37 -13.80
N ILE A 233 -4.13 7.40 -14.41
CA ILE A 233 -4.77 6.36 -15.22
C ILE A 233 -4.37 4.98 -14.74
N GLY A 234 -5.26 3.99 -14.91
CA GLY A 234 -4.96 2.62 -14.51
C GLY A 234 -5.89 1.60 -15.15
N ASN A 235 -5.30 0.43 -15.41
CA ASN A 235 -6.01 -0.73 -15.92
C ASN A 235 -6.29 -1.73 -14.80
N PHE A 236 -7.51 -1.73 -14.30
CA PHE A 236 -8.00 -2.70 -13.31
C PHE A 236 -8.59 -3.97 -13.95
N ASN A 237 -8.57 -4.11 -15.29
CA ASN A 237 -8.92 -5.34 -15.97
C ASN A 237 -7.78 -6.39 -15.85
N VAL A 238 -8.04 -7.59 -16.33
CA VAL A 238 -7.07 -8.71 -16.41
C VAL A 238 -6.52 -8.91 -17.82
N VAL A 239 -6.84 -8.01 -18.75
CA VAL A 239 -6.32 -7.97 -20.12
C VAL A 239 -5.84 -6.58 -20.48
N ASN A 240 -4.96 -6.48 -21.47
CA ASN A 240 -4.50 -5.19 -22.00
C ASN A 240 -5.68 -4.35 -22.49
N GLN A 241 -5.65 -3.08 -22.16
CA GLN A 241 -6.66 -2.11 -22.57
C GLN A 241 -6.01 -0.78 -22.95
N SER A 242 -6.67 -0.04 -23.83
CA SER A 242 -6.26 1.32 -24.16
C SER A 242 -7.30 2.31 -23.66
N MET A 243 -6.86 3.47 -23.22
CA MET A 243 -7.74 4.56 -22.83
C MET A 243 -7.19 5.92 -23.25
N ASP A 244 -8.09 6.86 -23.41
CA ASP A 244 -7.77 8.28 -23.50
C ASP A 244 -7.47 8.83 -22.09
N PRO A 245 -6.23 9.29 -21.83
CA PRO A 245 -5.88 9.91 -20.55
C PRO A 245 -6.62 11.23 -20.33
N ASN A 246 -7.11 11.83 -21.41
CA ASN A 246 -7.76 13.13 -21.42
C ASN A 246 -6.87 14.21 -20.76
N PHE A 247 -5.63 14.34 -21.23
CA PHE A 247 -4.71 15.36 -20.75
C PHE A 247 -5.30 16.76 -20.91
N TYR A 248 -4.98 17.68 -20.02
CA TYR A 248 -5.52 19.03 -20.02
C TYR A 248 -5.02 19.88 -21.21
N HIS A 249 -3.81 19.62 -21.68
CA HIS A 249 -3.16 20.34 -22.79
C HIS A 249 -2.07 19.48 -23.42
N THR A 250 -1.67 19.83 -24.65
CA THR A 250 -0.47 19.32 -25.30
C THR A 250 0.79 19.86 -24.63
N GLY A 251 1.90 19.14 -24.71
CA GLY A 251 3.17 19.53 -24.10
C GLY A 251 3.80 18.39 -23.31
N THR A 252 4.77 18.70 -22.47
CA THR A 252 5.50 17.71 -21.67
C THR A 252 4.72 17.37 -20.41
N TRP A 253 4.59 16.06 -20.17
CA TRP A 253 4.04 15.46 -18.96
C TRP A 253 5.08 14.51 -18.36
N TYR A 254 5.16 14.46 -17.05
CA TYR A 254 6.14 13.67 -16.29
C TYR A 254 5.43 12.54 -15.55
N ASP A 255 5.92 11.32 -15.67
CA ASP A 255 5.44 10.17 -14.89
C ASP A 255 6.14 10.14 -13.54
N TYR A 256 5.37 10.17 -12.47
CA TYR A 256 5.92 10.24 -11.11
C TYR A 256 6.77 9.03 -10.73
N PHE A 257 6.35 7.81 -11.11
CA PHE A 257 7.04 6.59 -10.66
C PHE A 257 8.29 6.26 -11.48
N THR A 258 8.33 6.62 -12.74
CA THR A 258 9.48 6.36 -13.60
C THR A 258 10.43 7.55 -13.71
N GLY A 259 9.94 8.76 -13.45
CA GLY A 259 10.66 10.00 -13.71
C GLY A 259 10.75 10.37 -15.19
N ASP A 260 10.19 9.55 -16.08
CA ASP A 260 10.20 9.79 -17.51
C ASP A 260 9.31 10.97 -17.89
N SER A 261 9.64 11.61 -19.01
CA SER A 261 8.78 12.63 -19.61
C SER A 261 8.27 12.17 -20.96
N THR A 262 7.00 12.47 -21.22
CA THR A 262 6.32 12.21 -22.50
C THR A 262 5.81 13.52 -23.07
N PHE A 263 6.05 13.76 -24.37
CA PHE A 263 5.50 14.92 -25.07
C PHE A 263 4.19 14.54 -25.75
N ILE A 264 3.10 15.08 -25.24
CA ILE A 264 1.75 14.88 -25.79
C ILE A 264 1.52 15.88 -26.92
N SER A 265 1.41 15.38 -28.14
CA SER A 265 1.15 16.18 -29.35
C SER A 265 -0.30 16.13 -29.80
N ASP A 266 -1.04 15.07 -29.45
CA ASP A 266 -2.46 14.88 -29.74
C ASP A 266 -3.19 14.48 -28.45
N LEU A 267 -4.22 15.25 -28.08
CA LEU A 267 -5.01 15.01 -26.87
C LEU A 267 -5.93 13.80 -26.98
N ASN A 268 -6.12 13.25 -28.18
CA ASN A 268 -6.92 12.04 -28.43
C ASN A 268 -6.06 10.77 -28.48
N GLU A 269 -4.75 10.88 -28.25
CA GLU A 269 -3.87 9.73 -28.27
C GLU A 269 -4.21 8.75 -27.12
N LEU A 270 -4.40 7.49 -27.48
CA LEU A 270 -4.70 6.44 -26.51
C LEU A 270 -3.41 5.88 -25.92
N ILE A 271 -3.39 5.71 -24.60
CA ILE A 271 -2.34 4.98 -23.89
C ILE A 271 -2.79 3.54 -23.69
N ASN A 272 -1.94 2.58 -24.12
CA ASN A 272 -2.15 1.17 -23.83
C ASN A 272 -1.56 0.81 -22.47
N LEU A 273 -2.33 0.12 -21.65
CA LEU A 273 -1.95 -0.28 -20.29
C LEU A 273 -2.06 -1.80 -20.15
N ASP A 274 -1.01 -2.40 -19.64
CA ASP A 274 -1.03 -3.80 -19.23
C ASP A 274 -1.96 -4.01 -18.00
N PRO A 275 -2.43 -5.23 -17.76
CA PRO A 275 -3.24 -5.53 -16.58
C PRO A 275 -2.53 -5.12 -15.27
N GLY A 276 -3.19 -4.32 -14.43
CA GLY A 276 -2.64 -3.82 -13.18
C GLY A 276 -1.70 -2.62 -13.32
N GLN A 277 -1.38 -2.20 -14.54
CA GLN A 277 -0.53 -1.04 -14.79
C GLN A 277 -1.29 0.26 -14.49
N PHE A 278 -0.56 1.23 -13.94
CA PHE A 278 -1.08 2.58 -13.69
C PHE A 278 0.04 3.62 -13.85
N HIS A 279 -0.35 4.86 -14.08
CA HIS A 279 0.54 6.01 -14.18
C HIS A 279 -0.03 7.20 -13.41
N ILE A 280 0.85 8.04 -12.89
CA ILE A 280 0.53 9.35 -12.32
C ILE A 280 1.33 10.39 -13.11
N TYR A 281 0.66 11.06 -14.05
CA TYR A 281 1.26 12.11 -14.86
C TYR A 281 1.00 13.47 -14.25
N SER A 282 2.02 14.35 -14.28
CA SER A 282 1.91 15.76 -13.90
C SER A 282 2.48 16.66 -14.99
N ASN A 283 1.92 17.87 -15.14
CA ASN A 283 2.45 18.88 -16.06
C ASN A 283 3.64 19.66 -15.49
N PHE A 284 4.08 19.32 -14.32
CA PHE A 284 5.27 19.84 -13.63
C PHE A 284 6.14 18.68 -13.13
N TYR A 285 7.43 18.91 -13.02
CA TYR A 285 8.34 17.86 -12.56
C TYR A 285 8.15 17.58 -11.06
N ILE A 286 8.01 16.32 -10.74
CA ILE A 286 8.02 15.79 -9.38
C ILE A 286 9.18 14.81 -9.29
N ASP A 287 10.02 14.95 -8.26
CA ASP A 287 11.10 13.99 -8.04
C ASP A 287 10.52 12.56 -7.91
N PRO A 288 10.96 11.61 -8.74
CA PRO A 288 10.45 10.25 -8.65
C PRO A 288 10.85 9.61 -7.31
N PRO A 289 10.07 8.64 -6.84
CA PRO A 289 10.44 7.88 -5.65
C PRO A 289 11.61 6.95 -5.95
N GLU A 290 11.97 6.09 -4.99
CA GLU A 290 12.97 5.05 -5.17
C GLU A 290 12.71 4.24 -6.47
N GLU A 291 13.77 3.92 -7.20
CA GLU A 291 13.67 3.19 -8.46
C GLU A 291 12.99 1.82 -8.30
N ASN A 292 12.30 1.40 -9.34
CA ASN A 292 11.72 0.07 -9.50
C ASN A 292 10.59 -0.31 -8.54
N LEU A 293 9.92 0.64 -7.88
CA LEU A 293 8.79 0.30 -6.97
C LEU A 293 7.64 -0.44 -7.68
N LEU A 294 7.39 -0.18 -8.96
CA LEU A 294 6.30 -0.78 -9.72
C LEU A 294 6.71 -1.98 -10.58
N SER A 295 8.01 -2.18 -10.85
CA SER A 295 8.44 -3.28 -11.73
C SER A 295 8.11 -4.64 -11.10
N ALA A 296 7.47 -5.51 -11.85
CA ALA A 296 7.33 -6.93 -11.50
C ALA A 296 8.67 -7.64 -11.82
N GLN A 297 9.71 -7.36 -11.04
CA GLN A 297 10.97 -8.05 -11.22
C GLN A 297 11.00 -9.27 -10.29
N THR A 298 11.29 -10.42 -10.88
CA THR A 298 11.57 -11.63 -10.11
C THR A 298 12.77 -11.39 -9.19
N GLU A 299 12.81 -12.03 -8.03
CA GLU A 299 13.91 -11.95 -7.05
C GLU A 299 15.31 -12.04 -7.69
N SER A 300 15.42 -12.70 -8.84
CA SER A 300 16.68 -12.86 -9.57
C SER A 300 17.31 -11.57 -10.09
N SER A 301 16.56 -10.48 -10.26
CA SER A 301 17.09 -9.20 -10.78
C SER A 301 17.57 -8.24 -9.70
N PHE A 302 17.28 -8.52 -8.43
CA PHE A 302 17.73 -7.73 -7.26
C PHE A 302 18.71 -8.45 -6.36
N LEU A 303 19.12 -9.65 -6.75
CA LEU A 303 20.25 -10.25 -6.08
C LEU A 303 21.46 -9.33 -6.29
N PRO A 304 22.10 -8.85 -5.23
CA PRO A 304 23.26 -8.01 -5.39
C PRO A 304 24.26 -8.74 -6.29
N ASN A 305 24.87 -8.06 -7.25
CA ASN A 305 25.99 -8.59 -8.03
C ASN A 305 27.14 -9.08 -7.12
N THR A 306 27.00 -8.85 -5.82
CA THR A 306 27.87 -9.29 -4.74
C THR A 306 27.00 -9.85 -3.60
N ILE A 307 27.55 -10.78 -2.83
CA ILE A 307 26.92 -11.31 -1.63
C ILE A 307 26.62 -10.20 -0.60
N GLU A 308 25.53 -10.35 0.14
CA GLU A 308 25.18 -9.49 1.27
C GLU A 308 24.91 -10.33 2.52
N ILE A 309 25.32 -9.82 3.68
CA ILE A 309 24.99 -10.37 4.99
C ILE A 309 24.44 -9.24 5.86
N LYS A 310 23.22 -9.40 6.37
CA LYS A 310 22.58 -8.42 7.26
C LYS A 310 22.95 -8.70 8.71
N GLN A 311 22.83 -7.64 9.54
CA GLN A 311 23.04 -7.77 10.99
C GLN A 311 22.12 -8.84 11.55
N ASN A 312 22.65 -9.74 12.37
CA ASN A 312 21.85 -10.78 13.04
C ASN A 312 20.83 -10.20 14.00
N TYR A 313 19.70 -10.88 14.13
CA TYR A 313 18.67 -10.48 15.08
C TYR A 313 18.11 -11.71 15.85
N PRO A 314 17.94 -11.57 17.18
CA PRO A 314 18.38 -10.46 18.03
C PRO A 314 19.92 -10.29 18.08
N ASN A 315 20.39 -9.07 18.42
CA ASN A 315 21.79 -8.80 18.73
C ASN A 315 21.85 -7.63 19.75
N PRO A 316 22.24 -7.82 21.02
CA PRO A 316 22.74 -9.08 21.62
C PRO A 316 21.70 -10.22 21.60
N PHE A 317 22.17 -11.47 21.69
CA PHE A 317 21.29 -12.65 21.63
C PHE A 317 21.60 -13.69 22.75
N ASN A 318 20.61 -14.56 23.07
CA ASN A 318 20.70 -15.64 24.06
C ASN A 318 19.70 -16.76 23.79
N PRO A 319 20.11 -17.99 23.55
CA PRO A 319 21.39 -18.39 22.95
C PRO A 319 21.33 -18.43 21.44
N SER A 320 20.17 -18.10 20.80
CA SER A 320 19.92 -18.22 19.37
C SER A 320 19.74 -16.86 18.71
N THR A 321 20.19 -16.78 17.46
CA THR A 321 20.00 -15.61 16.59
C THR A 321 19.80 -16.04 15.15
N PHE A 322 19.20 -15.17 14.34
CA PHE A 322 19.01 -15.38 12.91
C PHE A 322 19.97 -14.48 12.10
N ILE A 323 20.54 -15.03 11.05
CA ILE A 323 21.44 -14.34 10.12
C ILE A 323 20.82 -14.41 8.74
N GLN A 324 20.52 -13.27 8.15
CA GLN A 324 19.98 -13.19 6.80
C GLN A 324 21.11 -12.88 5.81
N ILE A 325 21.13 -13.63 4.72
CA ILE A 325 22.09 -13.44 3.61
C ILE A 325 21.34 -13.31 2.28
N ALA A 326 21.97 -12.62 1.32
CA ALA A 326 21.52 -12.58 -0.06
C ALA A 326 22.68 -12.94 -1.01
N SER A 327 22.37 -13.73 -2.04
CA SER A 327 23.34 -14.15 -3.07
C SER A 327 22.62 -14.44 -4.38
N ASN A 328 23.28 -14.21 -5.52
CA ASN A 328 22.74 -14.50 -6.86
C ASN A 328 22.89 -15.96 -7.31
N GLY A 329 23.54 -16.79 -6.51
CA GLY A 329 23.72 -18.22 -6.81
C GLY A 329 24.78 -18.56 -7.84
N ASP A 330 25.52 -17.58 -8.36
CA ASP A 330 26.53 -17.78 -9.42
C ASP A 330 27.78 -18.52 -8.92
N LYS A 331 28.00 -18.51 -7.60
CA LYS A 331 29.22 -19.05 -6.98
C LYS A 331 28.87 -19.85 -5.72
N GLN A 332 29.73 -20.78 -5.39
CA GLN A 332 29.65 -21.48 -4.11
C GLN A 332 29.78 -20.49 -2.95
N THR A 333 28.87 -20.56 -2.00
CA THR A 333 28.73 -19.65 -0.88
C THR A 333 28.90 -20.41 0.43
N SER A 334 29.65 -19.84 1.37
CA SER A 334 29.81 -20.36 2.73
C SER A 334 29.46 -19.32 3.77
N LEU A 335 28.80 -19.71 4.86
CA LEU A 335 28.53 -18.89 6.03
C LEU A 335 29.15 -19.55 7.26
N GLN A 336 30.18 -18.91 7.80
CA GLN A 336 31.01 -19.44 8.89
C GLN A 336 31.03 -18.47 10.07
N ILE A 337 31.10 -19.01 11.27
CA ILE A 337 31.17 -18.26 12.53
C ILE A 337 32.56 -18.41 13.13
N PHE A 338 33.13 -17.29 13.53
CA PHE A 338 34.47 -17.21 14.13
C PHE A 338 34.40 -16.57 15.51
N ASP A 339 35.31 -16.96 16.42
CA ASP A 339 35.56 -16.20 17.64
C ASP A 339 36.42 -14.94 17.38
N ILE A 340 36.67 -14.13 18.42
CA ILE A 340 37.47 -12.90 18.32
C ILE A 340 38.93 -13.14 17.93
N ASN A 341 39.43 -14.38 18.09
CA ASN A 341 40.81 -14.75 17.72
C ASN A 341 40.88 -15.25 16.27
N GLY A 342 39.75 -15.26 15.55
CA GLY A 342 39.65 -15.77 14.18
C GLY A 342 39.60 -17.27 14.08
N LYS A 343 39.34 -18.00 15.18
CA LYS A 343 39.14 -19.44 15.17
C LYS A 343 37.74 -19.74 14.68
N LEU A 344 37.61 -20.62 13.68
CA LEU A 344 36.32 -21.13 13.24
C LEU A 344 35.66 -21.91 14.37
N VAL A 345 34.43 -21.54 14.74
CA VAL A 345 33.65 -22.16 15.80
C VAL A 345 32.42 -22.89 15.27
N ASP A 346 31.87 -22.45 14.13
CA ASP A 346 30.73 -23.13 13.52
C ASP A 346 30.64 -22.85 12.00
N THR A 347 29.91 -23.67 11.26
CA THR A 347 29.64 -23.51 9.82
C THR A 347 28.18 -23.75 9.55
N LEU A 348 27.46 -22.68 9.13
CA LEU A 348 26.02 -22.73 8.84
C LEU A 348 25.75 -23.09 7.38
N ILE A 349 26.66 -22.72 6.47
CA ILE A 349 26.61 -23.09 5.04
C ILE A 349 28.02 -23.51 4.63
N ASP A 350 28.13 -24.68 3.98
CA ASP A 350 29.39 -25.19 3.48
C ASP A 350 29.37 -25.31 1.95
N GLN A 351 29.79 -24.23 1.28
CA GLN A 351 30.06 -24.16 -0.17
C GLN A 351 28.86 -24.62 -1.06
N ASN A 352 27.67 -24.21 -0.71
CA ASN A 352 26.49 -24.47 -1.52
C ASN A 352 26.23 -23.33 -2.52
N PHE A 353 25.61 -23.66 -3.66
CA PHE A 353 25.04 -22.64 -4.54
C PHE A 353 23.73 -22.14 -3.89
N ILE A 354 23.75 -20.89 -3.40
CA ILE A 354 22.63 -20.26 -2.72
C ILE A 354 22.16 -19.09 -3.57
N SER A 355 20.88 -19.12 -3.99
CA SER A 355 20.24 -18.04 -4.71
C SER A 355 19.12 -17.46 -3.85
N GLY A 356 18.89 -16.14 -3.97
CA GLY A 356 17.86 -15.45 -3.22
C GLY A 356 18.30 -14.97 -1.85
N ILE A 357 17.32 -14.54 -1.06
CA ILE A 357 17.47 -14.16 0.34
C ILE A 357 17.17 -15.38 1.20
N ASN A 358 18.11 -15.75 2.07
CA ASN A 358 18.00 -16.91 2.94
C ASN A 358 18.32 -16.54 4.38
N THR A 359 17.60 -17.12 5.35
CA THR A 359 17.80 -16.89 6.77
C THR A 359 18.26 -18.16 7.47
N TYR A 360 19.33 -18.07 8.24
CA TYR A 360 19.95 -19.18 8.96
C TYR A 360 19.94 -18.90 10.45
N GLN A 361 19.49 -19.87 11.22
CA GLN A 361 19.54 -19.82 12.67
C GLN A 361 20.87 -20.32 13.17
N TRP A 362 21.54 -19.54 14.03
CA TRP A 362 22.68 -19.99 14.81
C TRP A 362 22.28 -20.17 16.27
N ASN A 363 22.49 -21.39 16.80
CA ASN A 363 22.30 -21.72 18.20
C ASN A 363 23.64 -21.85 18.91
N ALA A 364 23.99 -20.82 19.68
CA ALA A 364 25.24 -20.72 20.39
C ALA A 364 25.20 -21.26 21.83
N PHE A 365 24.28 -22.22 22.14
CA PHE A 365 24.09 -22.76 23.50
C PHE A 365 25.38 -23.32 24.10
N SER A 366 26.24 -23.95 23.30
CA SER A 366 27.50 -24.57 23.75
C SER A 366 28.69 -23.61 23.82
N PHE A 367 28.54 -22.35 23.32
CA PHE A 367 29.61 -21.39 23.26
C PHE A 367 29.56 -20.36 24.43
N PRO A 368 30.69 -19.83 24.93
CA PRO A 368 30.71 -18.84 25.99
C PRO A 368 30.16 -17.49 25.54
N SER A 369 29.67 -16.67 26.50
CA SER A 369 29.35 -15.26 26.22
C SER A 369 30.54 -14.52 25.63
N GLY A 370 30.31 -13.68 24.61
CA GLY A 370 31.37 -12.97 23.95
C GLY A 370 30.99 -12.48 22.56
N ILE A 371 31.98 -11.91 21.87
CA ILE A 371 31.83 -11.42 20.48
C ILE A 371 32.18 -12.55 19.52
N TYR A 372 31.30 -12.71 18.52
CA TYR A 372 31.49 -13.62 17.40
C TYR A 372 31.39 -12.86 16.09
N ILE A 373 31.99 -13.39 15.05
CA ILE A 373 31.98 -12.82 13.70
C ILE A 373 31.37 -13.84 12.75
N ALA A 374 30.24 -13.51 12.14
CA ALA A 374 29.71 -14.27 11.02
C ALA A 374 30.32 -13.74 9.72
N ARG A 375 30.93 -14.64 8.93
CA ARG A 375 31.52 -14.35 7.64
C ARG A 375 30.80 -15.10 6.53
N LEU A 376 30.25 -14.33 5.60
CA LEU A 376 29.70 -14.83 4.34
C LEU A 376 30.79 -14.70 3.26
N SER A 377 31.07 -15.79 2.54
CA SER A 377 32.06 -15.80 1.45
C SER A 377 31.46 -16.45 0.21
N SER A 378 31.73 -15.84 -0.97
CA SER A 378 31.33 -16.41 -2.26
C SER A 378 32.38 -16.04 -3.31
N GLY A 379 33.06 -17.03 -3.87
CA GLY A 379 34.23 -16.83 -4.72
C GLY A 379 35.32 -16.05 -3.99
N VAL A 380 35.73 -14.89 -4.55
CA VAL A 380 36.75 -14.01 -3.96
C VAL A 380 36.15 -12.92 -3.05
N THR A 381 34.84 -12.82 -2.95
CA THR A 381 34.14 -11.81 -2.16
C THR A 381 33.84 -12.35 -0.78
N SER A 382 34.06 -11.55 0.28
CA SER A 382 33.59 -11.88 1.61
C SER A 382 33.03 -10.63 2.33
N LYS A 383 32.01 -10.84 3.16
CA LYS A 383 31.42 -9.83 4.06
C LYS A 383 31.26 -10.42 5.46
N SER A 384 31.35 -9.58 6.49
CA SER A 384 31.27 -10.05 7.88
C SER A 384 30.43 -9.10 8.74
N ILE A 385 29.76 -9.67 9.73
CA ILE A 385 29.03 -8.94 10.78
C ILE A 385 29.55 -9.35 12.16
N LYS A 386 29.38 -8.44 13.14
CA LYS A 386 29.71 -8.69 14.54
C LYS A 386 28.44 -9.06 15.32
N MET A 387 28.52 -10.13 16.10
CA MET A 387 27.43 -10.65 16.91
C MET A 387 27.85 -10.70 18.38
N LEU A 388 26.93 -10.37 19.30
CA LEU A 388 27.18 -10.39 20.76
C LEU A 388 26.29 -11.44 21.44
N LEU A 389 26.92 -12.53 21.90
CA LEU A 389 26.26 -13.54 22.73
C LEU A 389 26.32 -13.11 24.21
N VAL A 390 25.18 -13.09 24.87
CA VAL A 390 25.02 -12.78 26.29
C VAL A 390 24.22 -13.90 26.95
N LYS A 391 24.84 -14.68 27.83
CA LYS A 391 24.16 -15.73 28.61
C LYS A 391 23.88 -15.23 30.02
#